data_a27607abcc6b52d7aa7a6e3f2ec785c1
#
_entry.id   a27607abcc6b52d7aa7a6e3f2ec785c1
#
_cell.length_a   1.000
_cell.length_b   1.000
_cell.length_c   1.000
_cell.angle_alpha   90.00
_cell.angle_beta   90.00
_cell.angle_gamma   90.00
#
_symmetry.space_group_name_H-M   'P 1'
#
loop_
_entity.id
_entity.type
_entity.pdbx_description
1 polymer ?
#
loop_
_entity_poly.entity_id
_entity_poly.type
_entity_poly.pdbx_seq_one_letter_code
_entity_poly.pdbx_strand_id
1 'polypeptide(L)'
;KVYPFYTKCCELGIPIQMQVGQSMIYAPDFPCRSVGRPITLDTVACDFPELKLLGIHVGIPWHDEMIAMAWKHANVFIGSDAHRPKYWPDSFKRYINSQGQDKVFFGTDFPVLPFARTVQDIDELGFKPEVRRKLMRDNVLKIYGLS
;
A
#
# COMPACT_ATOMS: atom_id res chain seq x y z
N LYS A 1 23.10 -0.31 0.35
CA LYS A 1 23.31 1.13 0.04
C LYS A 1 22.16 2.04 0.54
N VAL A 2 20.96 1.50 0.82
CA VAL A 2 19.78 2.29 1.24
C VAL A 2 19.52 2.27 2.76
N TYR A 3 20.20 1.42 3.52
CA TYR A 3 19.99 1.29 4.97
C TYR A 3 20.20 2.59 5.77
N PRO A 4 21.20 3.43 5.47
CA PRO A 4 21.32 4.72 6.15
C PRO A 4 20.11 5.63 5.97
N PHE A 5 19.42 5.51 4.82
CA PHE A 5 18.17 6.22 4.57
C PHE A 5 17.04 5.69 5.45
N TYR A 6 16.92 4.36 5.60
CA TYR A 6 15.93 3.74 6.49
C TYR A 6 16.17 4.13 7.95
N THR A 7 17.42 4.10 8.40
CA THR A 7 17.80 4.57 9.75
C THR A 7 17.34 6.01 9.98
N LYS A 8 17.60 6.91 9.00
CA LYS A 8 17.19 8.31 9.12
C LYS A 8 15.67 8.46 9.18
N CYS A 9 14.92 7.65 8.45
CA CYS A 9 13.45 7.68 8.51
C CYS A 9 12.93 7.20 9.88
N CYS A 10 13.57 6.18 10.47
CA CYS A 10 13.27 5.75 11.85
C CYS A 10 13.52 6.88 12.86
N GLU A 11 14.68 7.53 12.80
CA GLU A 11 15.03 8.66 13.68
C GLU A 11 14.02 9.82 13.60
N LEU A 12 13.49 10.06 12.40
CA LEU A 12 12.53 11.15 12.15
C LEU A 12 11.07 10.72 12.32
N GLY A 13 10.80 9.43 12.54
CA GLY A 13 9.44 8.89 12.61
C GLY A 13 8.66 9.00 11.30
N ILE A 14 9.37 9.08 10.14
CA ILE A 14 8.77 9.26 8.82
C ILE A 14 8.53 7.91 8.16
N PRO A 15 7.30 7.61 7.69
CA PRO A 15 7.03 6.39 6.91
C PRO A 15 7.69 6.45 5.53
N ILE A 16 8.01 5.28 4.97
CA ILE A 16 8.55 5.15 3.62
C ILE A 16 7.52 4.48 2.72
N GLN A 17 7.22 5.10 1.58
CA GLN A 17 6.48 4.48 0.50
C GLN A 17 7.44 3.78 -0.47
N MET A 18 7.15 2.52 -0.77
CA MET A 18 7.90 1.74 -1.76
C MET A 18 6.94 1.15 -2.77
N GLN A 19 7.19 1.38 -4.04
CA GLN A 19 6.41 0.76 -5.10
C GLN A 19 6.60 -0.77 -5.03
N VAL A 20 5.49 -1.48 -4.93
CA VAL A 20 5.44 -2.94 -5.04
C VAL A 20 4.54 -3.33 -6.21
N GLY A 21 4.70 -4.56 -6.68
CA GLY A 21 3.99 -5.02 -7.87
C GLY A 21 4.77 -4.78 -9.16
N GLN A 22 4.11 -5.05 -10.26
CA GLN A 22 4.68 -4.91 -11.59
C GLN A 22 4.68 -3.44 -12.01
N SER A 23 5.82 -2.96 -12.54
CA SER A 23 5.83 -1.66 -13.21
C SER A 23 5.07 -1.75 -14.54
N MET A 24 4.06 -0.90 -14.70
CA MET A 24 3.29 -0.77 -15.94
C MET A 24 3.83 0.35 -16.83
N ILE A 25 4.87 1.04 -16.38
CA ILE A 25 5.51 2.12 -17.15
C ILE A 25 6.43 1.49 -18.20
N TYR A 26 6.17 1.80 -19.44
CA TYR A 26 7.00 1.41 -20.55
C TYR A 26 7.38 2.63 -21.40
N ALA A 27 8.68 2.88 -21.49
CA ALA A 27 9.25 3.81 -22.45
C ALA A 27 10.21 3.03 -23.34
N PRO A 28 10.08 3.08 -24.69
CA PRO A 28 10.94 2.30 -25.60
C PRO A 28 12.43 2.49 -25.36
N ASP A 29 12.84 3.72 -25.06
CA ASP A 29 14.25 4.09 -24.85
C ASP A 29 14.73 3.83 -23.41
N PHE A 30 13.80 3.63 -22.47
CA PHE A 30 14.12 3.41 -21.05
C PHE A 30 13.07 2.52 -20.37
N PRO A 31 13.06 1.21 -20.64
CA PRO A 31 12.09 0.29 -20.06
C PRO A 31 12.34 0.08 -18.55
N CYS A 32 11.30 0.24 -17.74
CA CYS A 32 11.34 -0.06 -16.31
C CYS A 32 11.22 -1.56 -16.05
N ARG A 33 12.15 -2.10 -15.28
CA ARG A 33 12.10 -3.50 -14.82
C ARG A 33 11.12 -3.65 -13.68
N SER A 34 10.34 -4.72 -13.70
CA SER A 34 9.44 -5.11 -12.60
C SER A 34 10.22 -5.83 -11.51
N VAL A 35 10.75 -5.08 -10.55
CA VAL A 35 11.57 -5.60 -9.45
C VAL A 35 10.87 -5.51 -8.08
N GLY A 36 9.64 -5.02 -8.05
CA GLY A 36 8.89 -4.72 -6.83
C GLY A 36 8.15 -5.93 -6.25
N ARG A 37 8.78 -7.11 -6.15
CA ARG A 37 8.17 -8.26 -5.45
C ARG A 37 7.95 -7.92 -3.98
N PRO A 38 6.70 -8.00 -3.45
CA PRO A 38 6.41 -7.64 -2.05
C PRO A 38 7.21 -8.41 -1.02
N ILE A 39 7.61 -9.66 -1.32
CA ILE A 39 8.45 -10.47 -0.41
C ILE A 39 9.78 -9.79 -0.06
N THR A 40 10.27 -8.87 -0.88
CA THR A 40 11.50 -8.13 -0.60
C THR A 40 11.35 -7.16 0.58
N LEU A 41 10.12 -6.82 0.98
CA LEU A 41 9.85 -6.02 2.18
C LEU A 41 10.17 -6.79 3.47
N ASP A 42 10.15 -8.14 3.43
CA ASP A 42 10.34 -8.98 4.60
C ASP A 42 11.65 -8.66 5.34
N THR A 43 12.76 -8.61 4.61
CA THR A 43 14.07 -8.30 5.17
C THR A 43 14.08 -6.90 5.81
N VAL A 44 13.56 -5.90 5.10
CA VAL A 44 13.55 -4.52 5.59
C VAL A 44 12.66 -4.38 6.83
N ALA A 45 11.51 -5.04 6.84
CA ALA A 45 10.59 -5.02 7.97
C ALA A 45 11.16 -5.68 9.23
N CYS A 46 11.98 -6.73 9.05
CA CYS A 46 12.69 -7.38 10.16
C CYS A 46 13.85 -6.53 10.68
N ASP A 47 14.64 -5.93 9.78
CA ASP A 47 15.82 -5.14 10.14
C ASP A 47 15.45 -3.78 10.76
N PHE A 48 14.28 -3.24 10.41
CA PHE A 48 13.78 -1.94 10.87
C PHE A 48 12.34 -2.04 11.40
N PRO A 49 12.10 -2.68 12.54
CA PRO A 49 10.75 -2.90 13.07
C PRO A 49 10.01 -1.62 13.46
N GLU A 50 10.71 -0.51 13.71
CA GLU A 50 10.13 0.81 13.98
C GLU A 50 9.71 1.56 12.72
N LEU A 51 10.26 1.18 11.56
CA LEU A 51 10.01 1.86 10.29
C LEU A 51 8.64 1.47 9.75
N LYS A 52 7.78 2.44 9.52
CA LYS A 52 6.51 2.21 8.83
C LYS A 52 6.76 2.07 7.34
N LEU A 53 6.58 0.85 6.82
CA LEU A 53 6.79 0.48 5.42
C LEU A 53 5.45 0.45 4.68
N LEU A 54 5.30 1.25 3.66
CA LEU A 54 4.09 1.37 2.88
C LEU A 54 4.33 0.77 1.50
N GLY A 55 3.84 -0.47 1.27
CA GLY A 55 3.84 -1.07 -0.07
C GLY A 55 2.70 -0.48 -0.88
N ILE A 56 3.01 0.39 -1.85
CA ILE A 56 2.01 1.07 -2.67
C ILE A 56 1.67 0.28 -3.95
N HIS A 57 0.55 0.61 -4.63
CA HIS A 57 0.03 -0.04 -5.83
C HIS A 57 -0.54 -1.46 -5.60
N VAL A 58 -1.08 -1.72 -4.39
CA VAL A 58 -1.69 -3.03 -4.04
C VAL A 58 -0.73 -4.23 -4.13
N GLY A 59 0.34 -4.11 -4.89
CA GLY A 59 1.30 -5.18 -5.17
C GLY A 59 0.93 -6.06 -6.38
N ILE A 60 -0.01 -5.64 -7.23
CA ILE A 60 -0.45 -6.41 -8.40
C ILE A 60 0.72 -6.70 -9.36
N PRO A 61 0.88 -7.95 -9.88
CA PRO A 61 0.01 -9.12 -9.71
C PRO A 61 0.29 -9.96 -8.44
N TRP A 62 1.28 -9.61 -7.64
CA TRP A 62 1.69 -10.36 -6.43
C TRP A 62 1.00 -9.82 -5.15
N HIS A 63 -0.26 -9.42 -5.27
CA HIS A 63 -1.03 -8.84 -4.17
C HIS A 63 -1.20 -9.78 -2.97
N ASP A 64 -1.23 -11.09 -3.17
CA ASP A 64 -1.29 -12.06 -2.06
C ASP A 64 0.04 -12.11 -1.28
N GLU A 65 1.19 -11.90 -1.93
CA GLU A 65 2.45 -11.66 -1.21
C GLU A 65 2.39 -10.37 -0.38
N MET A 66 1.83 -9.30 -0.96
CA MET A 66 1.71 -8.02 -0.23
C MET A 66 0.80 -8.17 0.99
N ILE A 67 -0.31 -8.88 0.86
CA ILE A 67 -1.19 -9.25 1.97
C ILE A 67 -0.42 -10.03 3.04
N ALA A 68 0.36 -11.04 2.63
CA ALA A 68 1.15 -11.84 3.56
C ALA A 68 2.18 -10.98 4.32
N MET A 69 2.84 -10.04 3.66
CA MET A 69 3.78 -9.10 4.30
C MET A 69 3.07 -8.19 5.31
N ALA A 70 1.94 -7.61 4.95
CA ALA A 70 1.17 -6.75 5.84
C ALA A 70 0.56 -7.51 7.02
N TRP A 71 0.25 -8.79 6.85
CA TRP A 71 -0.24 -9.67 7.91
C TRP A 71 0.87 -10.08 8.87
N LYS A 72 2.04 -10.46 8.33
CA LYS A 72 3.20 -10.88 9.12
C LYS A 72 3.77 -9.74 9.97
N HIS A 73 3.92 -8.55 9.38
CA HIS A 73 4.66 -7.44 9.97
C HIS A 73 3.73 -6.34 10.48
N ALA A 74 3.84 -5.99 11.76
CA ALA A 74 3.07 -4.91 12.37
C ALA A 74 3.32 -3.55 11.69
N ASN A 75 4.54 -3.33 11.21
CA ASN A 75 5.03 -2.09 10.59
C ASN A 75 4.84 -2.01 9.06
N VAL A 76 4.23 -3.02 8.42
CA VAL A 76 3.95 -3.02 6.97
C VAL A 76 2.49 -2.69 6.72
N PHE A 77 2.24 -1.80 5.75
CA PHE A 77 0.92 -1.32 5.32
C PHE A 77 0.80 -1.37 3.80
N ILE A 78 -0.43 -1.30 3.27
CA ILE A 78 -0.72 -1.39 1.83
C ILE A 78 -1.40 -0.12 1.34
N GLY A 79 -0.79 0.56 0.36
CA GLY A 79 -1.44 1.62 -0.39
C GLY A 79 -2.28 1.06 -1.53
N SER A 80 -3.52 1.51 -1.63
CA SER A 80 -4.50 1.00 -2.59
C SER A 80 -4.52 1.73 -3.94
N ASP A 81 -3.53 2.55 -4.17
CA ASP A 81 -3.39 3.47 -5.29
C ASP A 81 -3.06 2.77 -6.63
N ALA A 82 -3.03 3.54 -7.71
CA ALA A 82 -2.73 3.15 -9.09
C ALA A 82 -3.71 2.17 -9.76
N HIS A 83 -4.46 1.42 -9.00
CA HIS A 83 -5.42 0.43 -9.51
C HIS A 83 -6.85 0.77 -9.10
N ARG A 84 -7.75 0.88 -10.06
CA ARG A 84 -9.16 1.20 -9.77
C ARG A 84 -9.80 0.13 -8.88
N PRO A 85 -10.53 0.53 -7.81
CA PRO A 85 -11.13 -0.38 -6.82
C PRO A 85 -12.02 -1.48 -7.42
N LYS A 86 -12.75 -1.17 -8.48
CA LYS A 86 -13.60 -2.16 -9.16
C LYS A 86 -12.82 -3.36 -9.74
N TYR A 87 -11.52 -3.20 -9.98
CA TYR A 87 -10.64 -4.25 -10.51
C TYR A 87 -9.75 -4.89 -9.46
N TRP A 88 -9.88 -4.48 -8.19
CA TRP A 88 -9.10 -5.10 -7.13
C TRP A 88 -9.38 -6.59 -7.03
N PRO A 89 -8.33 -7.42 -6.80
CA PRO A 89 -8.51 -8.85 -6.57
C PRO A 89 -9.45 -9.13 -5.40
N ASP A 90 -10.21 -10.21 -5.49
CA ASP A 90 -11.17 -10.58 -4.44
C ASP A 90 -10.50 -10.90 -3.11
N SER A 91 -9.28 -11.47 -3.12
CA SER A 91 -8.48 -11.68 -1.92
C SER A 91 -8.15 -10.37 -1.22
N PHE A 92 -7.81 -9.32 -1.98
CA PHE A 92 -7.53 -8.00 -1.43
C PHE A 92 -8.78 -7.33 -0.83
N LYS A 93 -9.92 -7.39 -1.53
CA LYS A 93 -11.21 -6.89 -1.00
C LYS A 93 -11.63 -7.62 0.27
N ARG A 94 -11.46 -8.95 0.32
CA ARG A 94 -11.71 -9.73 1.54
C ARG A 94 -10.76 -9.34 2.68
N TYR A 95 -9.48 -9.14 2.39
CA TYR A 95 -8.50 -8.72 3.37
C TYR A 95 -8.86 -7.37 4.00
N ILE A 96 -9.19 -6.36 3.19
CA ILE A 96 -9.67 -5.06 3.66
C ILE A 96 -10.87 -5.20 4.61
N ASN A 97 -11.83 -6.07 4.26
CA ASN A 97 -13.08 -6.24 5.02
C ASN A 97 -12.94 -7.14 6.26
N SER A 98 -11.74 -7.64 6.54
CA SER A 98 -11.47 -8.56 7.65
C SER A 98 -10.21 -8.15 8.45
N GLN A 99 -9.12 -8.88 8.29
CA GLN A 99 -7.88 -8.69 9.06
C GLN A 99 -7.08 -7.46 8.65
N GLY A 100 -7.28 -6.96 7.43
CA GLY A 100 -6.57 -5.81 6.86
C GLY A 100 -7.20 -4.45 7.13
N GLN A 101 -8.23 -4.37 7.97
CA GLN A 101 -8.97 -3.12 8.22
C GLN A 101 -8.08 -1.95 8.67
N ASP A 102 -7.03 -2.25 9.44
CA ASP A 102 -6.09 -1.27 9.98
C ASP A 102 -4.76 -1.22 9.20
N LYS A 103 -4.69 -1.91 8.06
CA LYS A 103 -3.47 -2.11 7.29
C LYS A 103 -3.49 -1.48 5.89
N VAL A 104 -4.68 -1.19 5.38
CA VAL A 104 -4.84 -0.65 4.02
C VAL A 104 -5.28 0.80 4.09
N PHE A 105 -4.64 1.65 3.29
CA PHE A 105 -5.00 3.06 3.17
C PHE A 105 -5.26 3.45 1.73
N PHE A 106 -6.16 4.42 1.56
CA PHE A 106 -6.57 4.93 0.26
C PHE A 106 -5.52 5.82 -0.38
N GLY A 107 -5.36 5.66 -1.67
CA GLY A 107 -4.58 6.52 -2.56
C GLY A 107 -5.11 6.43 -3.99
N THR A 108 -4.72 7.35 -4.86
CA THR A 108 -5.12 7.37 -6.27
C THR A 108 -3.94 7.34 -7.22
N ASP A 109 -2.74 7.65 -6.73
CA ASP A 109 -1.58 7.89 -7.60
C ASP A 109 -1.89 8.98 -8.64
N PHE A 110 -2.60 10.05 -8.19
CA PHE A 110 -2.97 11.15 -9.10
C PHE A 110 -1.74 11.69 -9.85
N PRO A 111 -1.82 11.87 -11.17
CA PRO A 111 -3.01 11.91 -12.04
C PRO A 111 -3.42 10.56 -12.68
N VAL A 112 -2.85 9.43 -12.25
CA VAL A 112 -3.16 8.11 -12.81
C VAL A 112 -4.65 7.77 -12.64
N LEU A 113 -5.21 7.99 -11.44
CA LEU A 113 -6.63 7.79 -11.18
C LEU A 113 -7.29 9.10 -10.73
N PRO A 114 -8.44 9.49 -11.34
CA PRO A 114 -9.24 10.63 -10.88
C PRO A 114 -9.88 10.34 -9.52
N PHE A 115 -9.76 11.28 -8.56
CA PHE A 115 -10.31 11.13 -7.20
C PHE A 115 -11.80 10.76 -7.18
N ALA A 116 -12.63 11.57 -7.82
CA ALA A 116 -14.09 11.39 -7.79
C ALA A 116 -14.52 9.99 -8.25
N ARG A 117 -13.92 9.50 -9.33
CA ARG A 117 -14.22 8.17 -9.87
C ARG A 117 -13.72 7.06 -8.95
N THR A 118 -12.53 7.24 -8.35
CA THR A 118 -11.96 6.23 -7.45
C THR A 118 -12.79 6.12 -6.16
N VAL A 119 -13.25 7.25 -5.62
CA VAL A 119 -14.17 7.27 -4.46
C VAL A 119 -15.49 6.56 -4.79
N GLN A 120 -16.07 6.84 -5.97
CA GLN A 120 -17.28 6.16 -6.41
C GLN A 120 -17.08 4.63 -6.51
N ASP A 121 -15.97 4.18 -7.09
CA ASP A 121 -15.65 2.75 -7.15
C ASP A 121 -15.55 2.11 -5.74
N ILE A 122 -15.00 2.83 -4.74
CA ILE A 122 -14.97 2.38 -3.34
C ILE A 122 -16.39 2.23 -2.78
N ASP A 123 -17.26 3.20 -3.03
CA ASP A 123 -18.65 3.17 -2.55
C ASP A 123 -19.45 2.00 -3.17
N GLU A 124 -19.18 1.71 -4.44
CA GLU A 124 -19.79 0.59 -5.16
C GLU A 124 -19.35 -0.80 -4.61
N LEU A 125 -18.19 -0.89 -3.90
CA LEU A 125 -17.75 -2.15 -3.26
C LEU A 125 -18.56 -2.53 -2.02
N GLY A 126 -19.33 -1.61 -1.45
CA GLY A 126 -20.25 -1.89 -0.34
C GLY A 126 -19.55 -2.29 0.96
N PHE A 127 -18.37 -1.76 1.25
CA PHE A 127 -17.71 -1.96 2.54
C PHE A 127 -18.57 -1.44 3.69
N LYS A 128 -18.46 -2.06 4.87
CA LYS A 128 -19.10 -1.54 6.08
C LYS A 128 -18.62 -0.11 6.36
N PRO A 129 -19.48 0.77 6.91
CA PRO A 129 -19.13 2.17 7.15
C PRO A 129 -17.81 2.36 7.92
N GLU A 130 -17.57 1.56 8.95
CA GLU A 130 -16.35 1.62 9.73
C GLU A 130 -15.10 1.20 8.93
N VAL A 131 -15.21 0.16 8.09
CA VAL A 131 -14.12 -0.30 7.21
C VAL A 131 -13.79 0.76 6.17
N ARG A 132 -14.83 1.33 5.53
CA ARG A 132 -14.68 2.43 4.58
C ARG A 132 -14.00 3.63 5.22
N ARG A 133 -14.41 4.04 6.43
CA ARG A 133 -13.80 5.16 7.14
C ARG A 133 -12.31 4.92 7.44
N LYS A 134 -11.96 3.72 7.90
CA LYS A 134 -10.56 3.33 8.13
C LYS A 134 -9.74 3.41 6.84
N LEU A 135 -10.22 2.79 5.77
CA LEU A 135 -9.57 2.81 4.46
C LEU A 135 -9.35 4.23 3.94
N MET A 136 -10.40 5.06 3.97
CA MET A 136 -10.40 6.38 3.34
C MET A 136 -9.71 7.47 4.17
N ARG A 137 -9.57 7.28 5.49
CA ARG A 137 -9.09 8.34 6.38
C ARG A 137 -8.25 7.84 7.56
N ASP A 138 -8.83 7.01 8.44
CA ASP A 138 -8.25 6.80 9.77
C ASP A 138 -6.87 6.15 9.72
N ASN A 139 -6.66 5.22 8.79
CA ASN A 139 -5.39 4.52 8.65
C ASN A 139 -4.26 5.46 8.22
N VAL A 140 -4.50 6.34 7.23
CA VAL A 140 -3.47 7.28 6.80
C VAL A 140 -3.13 8.29 7.89
N LEU A 141 -4.12 8.77 8.65
CA LEU A 141 -3.85 9.65 9.80
C LEU A 141 -2.96 8.96 10.84
N LYS A 142 -3.29 7.71 11.19
CA LYS A 142 -2.50 6.90 12.14
C LYS A 142 -1.08 6.63 11.63
N ILE A 143 -0.94 6.26 10.35
CA ILE A 143 0.37 5.95 9.73
C ILE A 143 1.28 7.18 9.77
N TYR A 144 0.77 8.34 9.39
CA TYR A 144 1.55 9.58 9.33
C TYR A 144 1.57 10.38 10.64
N GLY A 145 0.88 9.93 11.69
CA GLY A 145 0.81 10.63 12.97
C GLY A 145 0.08 11.98 12.88
N LEU A 146 -0.93 12.06 12.00
CA LEU A 146 -1.75 13.25 11.83
C LEU A 146 -3.01 13.17 12.71
N SER A 147 -3.47 14.32 13.21
CA SER A 147 -4.68 14.47 14.03
C SER A 147 -5.87 15.01 13.24
#